data_18eed6181b53c89157e8866ca95136ef
#
_entry.id   18eed6181b53c89157e8866ca95136ef
#
_cell.length_a   1.000
_cell.length_b   1.000
_cell.length_c   1.000
_cell.angle_alpha   90.00
_cell.angle_beta   90.00
_cell.angle_gamma   90.00
#
_symmetry.space_group_name_H-M   'P 1'
#
loop_
_entity.id
_entity.type
_entity.pdbx_description
1 polymer ?
#
loop_
_entity_poly.entity_id
_entity_poly.type
_entity_poly.pdbx_seq_one_letter_code
_entity_poly.pdbx_strand_id
1 'polypeptide(L)'
;LAYIAVFHFVRQQFGFVMLYRHRCGEHSVADRRLDKMAIYSTMLYPLAFWHTTPDRQFEWFVEGDFVSLPVWISPVALWIYSAVLLAFLVRQVQIYWKRGAVNWGKVGIVTSTACVWYTGIVLLNSDFAFTLTNVVAHGVPYIALVWIYGRHKWTDSRSWRQRIHRPAAAGVFVGLLLMLAYFEEGLWDLFVWREHAAAFGQMALPFAVPEALRHLVVPLLTVPQATHYVLDAWIWKFDGSNPGLKPLLFGEARPARGVG
;
A
#
# COMPACT_ATOMS: atom_id res chain seq x y z
N LEU A 1 -0.96 -14.65 -6.39
CA LEU A 1 -0.86 -13.83 -5.18
C LEU A 1 -0.31 -12.43 -5.48
N ALA A 2 0.80 -12.29 -6.22
CA ALA A 2 1.46 -11.01 -6.52
C ALA A 2 0.52 -9.97 -7.15
N TYR A 3 -0.27 -10.31 -8.15
CA TYR A 3 -1.24 -9.38 -8.75
C TYR A 3 -2.37 -8.98 -7.79
N ILE A 4 -2.72 -9.84 -6.83
CA ILE A 4 -3.66 -9.50 -5.76
C ILE A 4 -3.02 -8.48 -4.82
N ALA A 5 -1.72 -8.62 -4.51
CA ALA A 5 -0.95 -7.64 -3.75
C ALA A 5 -0.92 -6.27 -4.44
N VAL A 6 -0.59 -6.24 -5.73
CA VAL A 6 -0.61 -5.00 -6.53
C VAL A 6 -2.01 -4.37 -6.51
N PHE A 7 -3.06 -5.17 -6.73
CA PHE A 7 -4.43 -4.68 -6.67
C PHE A 7 -4.78 -4.10 -5.28
N HIS A 8 -4.32 -4.75 -4.22
CA HIS A 8 -4.48 -4.26 -2.85
C HIS A 8 -3.79 -2.90 -2.65
N PHE A 9 -2.54 -2.73 -3.11
CA PHE A 9 -1.85 -1.43 -3.07
C PHE A 9 -2.61 -0.34 -3.81
N VAL A 10 -3.09 -0.62 -5.01
CA VAL A 10 -3.91 0.33 -5.80
C VAL A 10 -5.17 0.74 -5.05
N ARG A 11 -5.86 -0.22 -4.44
CA ARG A 11 -7.08 0.03 -3.66
C ARG A 11 -6.82 0.86 -2.41
N GLN A 12 -5.73 0.61 -1.71
CA GLN A 12 -5.35 1.39 -0.54
C GLN A 12 -5.08 2.86 -0.91
N GLN A 13 -4.27 3.11 -1.94
CA GLN A 13 -3.95 4.47 -2.38
C GLN A 13 -5.21 5.22 -2.84
N PHE A 14 -6.10 4.54 -3.56
CA PHE A 14 -7.40 5.12 -3.89
C PHE A 14 -8.25 5.42 -2.65
N GLY A 15 -8.20 4.57 -1.63
CA GLY A 15 -8.84 4.80 -0.34
C GLY A 15 -8.37 6.11 0.32
N PHE A 16 -7.08 6.37 0.33
CA PHE A 16 -6.51 7.63 0.83
C PHE A 16 -6.96 8.85 0.00
N VAL A 17 -7.00 8.74 -1.31
CA VAL A 17 -7.55 9.80 -2.18
C VAL A 17 -9.01 10.09 -1.80
N MET A 18 -9.82 9.06 -1.59
CA MET A 18 -11.23 9.22 -1.20
C MET A 18 -11.39 9.84 0.20
N LEU A 19 -10.51 9.51 1.14
CA LEU A 19 -10.47 10.10 2.47
C LEU A 19 -10.26 11.63 2.38
N TYR A 20 -9.25 12.08 1.63
CA TYR A 20 -8.97 13.51 1.46
C TYR A 20 -10.07 14.22 0.69
N ARG A 21 -10.69 13.58 -0.31
CA ARG A 21 -11.87 14.12 -1.01
C ARG A 21 -13.02 14.39 -0.04
N HIS A 22 -13.33 13.40 0.81
CA HIS A 22 -14.41 13.53 1.78
C HIS A 22 -14.12 14.67 2.78
N ARG A 23 -12.90 14.75 3.30
CA ARG A 23 -12.48 15.82 4.22
C ARG A 23 -12.60 17.24 3.63
N CYS A 24 -12.39 17.37 2.33
CA CYS A 24 -12.45 18.65 1.62
C CYS A 24 -13.82 18.91 0.94
N GLY A 25 -14.84 18.08 1.20
CA GLY A 25 -16.18 18.24 0.62
C GLY A 25 -16.24 18.14 -0.90
N GLU A 26 -15.39 17.31 -1.51
CA GLU A 26 -15.35 17.13 -2.96
C GLU A 26 -16.34 16.04 -3.41
N HIS A 27 -17.54 16.41 -3.84
CA HIS A 27 -18.62 15.46 -4.18
C HIS A 27 -18.78 15.22 -5.69
N SER A 28 -18.08 15.95 -6.57
CA SER A 28 -18.17 15.80 -8.02
C SER A 28 -17.84 14.37 -8.47
N VAL A 29 -18.76 13.75 -9.21
CA VAL A 29 -18.58 12.39 -9.76
C VAL A 29 -17.52 12.38 -10.87
N ALA A 30 -17.48 13.42 -11.71
CA ALA A 30 -16.48 13.54 -12.77
C ALA A 30 -15.06 13.64 -12.18
N ASP A 31 -14.88 14.49 -11.14
CA ASP A 31 -13.60 14.62 -10.45
C ASP A 31 -13.19 13.32 -9.77
N ARG A 32 -14.16 12.59 -9.17
CA ARG A 32 -13.88 11.26 -8.59
C ARG A 32 -13.38 10.26 -9.63
N ARG A 33 -13.95 10.27 -10.84
CA ARG A 33 -13.50 9.38 -11.92
C ARG A 33 -12.09 9.73 -12.37
N LEU A 34 -11.81 11.03 -12.53
CA LEU A 34 -10.46 11.51 -12.90
C LEU A 34 -9.43 11.17 -11.83
N ASP A 35 -9.73 11.42 -10.55
CA ASP A 35 -8.86 11.07 -9.43
C ASP A 35 -8.60 9.55 -9.36
N LYS A 36 -9.63 8.73 -9.63
CA LYS A 36 -9.47 7.27 -9.74
C LYS A 36 -8.54 6.90 -10.89
N MET A 37 -8.76 7.46 -12.10
CA MET A 37 -7.88 7.21 -13.24
C MET A 37 -6.44 7.64 -12.95
N ALA A 38 -6.25 8.81 -12.34
CA ALA A 38 -4.92 9.30 -11.98
C ALA A 38 -4.18 8.33 -11.05
N ILE A 39 -4.78 7.96 -9.90
CA ILE A 39 -4.10 7.08 -8.95
C ILE A 39 -3.89 5.66 -9.50
N TYR A 40 -4.80 5.13 -10.32
CA TYR A 40 -4.62 3.84 -10.96
C TYR A 40 -3.50 3.86 -12.00
N SER A 41 -3.44 4.93 -12.83
CA SER A 41 -2.41 5.05 -13.86
C SER A 41 -1.00 5.15 -13.27
N THR A 42 -0.83 5.76 -12.08
CA THR A 42 0.48 5.87 -11.41
C THR A 42 1.11 4.53 -11.07
N MET A 43 0.30 3.48 -10.95
CA MET A 43 0.77 2.12 -10.64
C MET A 43 0.70 1.18 -11.85
N LEU A 44 -0.36 1.30 -12.67
CA LEU A 44 -0.55 0.41 -13.82
C LEU A 44 0.46 0.64 -14.93
N TYR A 45 0.90 1.89 -15.18
CA TYR A 45 1.94 2.15 -16.18
C TYR A 45 3.29 1.54 -15.78
N PRO A 46 3.85 1.81 -14.58
CA PRO A 46 5.08 1.14 -14.16
C PRO A 46 4.99 -0.38 -14.22
N LEU A 47 3.86 -0.96 -13.83
CA LEU A 47 3.64 -2.40 -13.93
C LEU A 47 3.67 -2.89 -15.39
N ALA A 48 2.98 -2.18 -16.31
CA ALA A 48 3.01 -2.49 -17.73
C ALA A 48 4.43 -2.37 -18.30
N PHE A 49 5.16 -1.31 -17.95
CA PHE A 49 6.56 -1.12 -18.30
C PHE A 49 7.41 -2.30 -17.85
N TRP A 50 7.21 -2.78 -16.64
CA TRP A 50 7.94 -3.89 -16.07
C TRP A 50 7.77 -5.18 -16.89
N HIS A 51 6.52 -5.53 -17.20
CA HIS A 51 6.17 -6.72 -17.98
C HIS A 51 6.56 -6.64 -19.46
N THR A 52 6.87 -5.47 -19.99
CA THR A 52 7.17 -5.25 -21.40
C THR A 52 8.64 -4.96 -21.69
N THR A 53 9.45 -4.75 -20.64
CA THR A 53 10.86 -4.42 -20.76
C THR A 53 11.68 -5.70 -20.55
N PRO A 54 12.50 -6.13 -21.52
CA PRO A 54 13.38 -7.27 -21.37
C PRO A 54 14.47 -7.00 -20.32
N ASP A 55 15.10 -8.05 -19.85
CA ASP A 55 16.28 -8.01 -18.94
C ASP A 55 16.04 -7.27 -17.60
N ARG A 56 14.80 -7.30 -17.10
CA ARG A 56 14.51 -6.80 -15.76
C ARG A 56 14.95 -7.82 -14.71
N GLN A 57 15.73 -7.36 -13.73
CA GLN A 57 16.18 -8.17 -12.60
C GLN A 57 15.08 -8.22 -11.55
N PHE A 58 14.05 -9.02 -11.81
CA PHE A 58 12.91 -9.15 -10.94
C PHE A 58 12.14 -10.44 -11.14
N GLU A 59 11.78 -11.05 -10.04
CA GLU A 59 10.89 -12.19 -9.92
C GLU A 59 9.88 -11.92 -8.82
N TRP A 60 8.69 -12.53 -8.89
CA TRP A 60 7.71 -12.33 -7.83
C TRP A 60 8.07 -13.12 -6.57
N PHE A 61 8.34 -14.39 -6.72
CA PHE A 61 8.65 -15.33 -5.63
C PHE A 61 9.70 -16.36 -6.00
N VAL A 62 9.71 -16.80 -7.26
CA VAL A 62 10.61 -17.84 -7.76
C VAL A 62 11.01 -17.53 -9.19
N GLU A 63 12.16 -18.03 -9.59
CA GLU A 63 12.70 -17.87 -10.95
C GLU A 63 11.68 -18.26 -12.02
N GLY A 64 11.47 -17.39 -12.99
CA GLY A 64 10.60 -17.61 -14.14
C GLY A 64 9.10 -17.40 -13.88
N ASP A 65 8.68 -16.92 -12.72
CA ASP A 65 7.26 -16.65 -12.40
C ASP A 65 6.74 -15.32 -13.00
N PHE A 66 7.60 -14.57 -13.68
CA PHE A 66 7.26 -13.27 -14.23
C PHE A 66 6.83 -13.36 -15.70
N VAL A 67 5.61 -12.88 -16.01
CA VAL A 67 5.01 -12.95 -17.34
C VAL A 67 5.49 -11.80 -18.22
N SER A 68 6.11 -12.11 -19.37
CA SER A 68 6.48 -11.12 -20.37
C SER A 68 5.29 -10.77 -21.26
N LEU A 69 5.10 -9.46 -21.51
CA LEU A 69 4.07 -8.92 -22.39
C LEU A 69 4.69 -8.28 -23.65
N PRO A 70 3.90 -8.11 -24.75
CA PRO A 70 4.38 -7.45 -25.95
C PRO A 70 4.91 -6.02 -25.69
N VAL A 71 6.08 -5.70 -26.22
CA VAL A 71 6.82 -4.44 -26.00
C VAL A 71 6.01 -3.19 -26.36
N TRP A 72 5.12 -3.28 -27.36
CA TRP A 72 4.29 -2.16 -27.79
C TRP A 72 3.30 -1.64 -26.74
N ILE A 73 2.99 -2.44 -25.69
CA ILE A 73 2.07 -2.05 -24.60
C ILE A 73 2.66 -0.89 -23.79
N SER A 74 3.97 -0.88 -23.54
CA SER A 74 4.60 0.15 -22.71
C SER A 74 4.44 1.57 -23.25
N PRO A 75 4.75 1.88 -24.53
CA PRO A 75 4.55 3.23 -25.05
C PRO A 75 3.08 3.65 -25.05
N VAL A 76 2.14 2.75 -25.34
CA VAL A 76 0.70 3.06 -25.24
C VAL A 76 0.31 3.38 -23.81
N ALA A 77 0.76 2.58 -22.85
CA ALA A 77 0.50 2.81 -21.43
C ALA A 77 1.13 4.14 -20.95
N LEU A 78 2.32 4.51 -21.43
CA LEU A 78 2.97 5.79 -21.14
C LEU A 78 2.14 6.99 -21.64
N TRP A 79 1.61 6.91 -22.84
CA TRP A 79 0.75 7.97 -23.39
C TRP A 79 -0.52 8.13 -22.55
N ILE A 80 -1.18 7.03 -22.19
CA ILE A 80 -2.38 7.07 -21.33
C ILE A 80 -2.03 7.65 -19.96
N TYR A 81 -0.96 7.19 -19.32
CA TYR A 81 -0.46 7.67 -18.04
C TYR A 81 -0.20 9.20 -18.08
N SER A 82 0.54 9.65 -19.08
CA SER A 82 0.88 11.06 -19.23
C SER A 82 -0.36 11.94 -19.47
N ALA A 83 -1.28 11.51 -20.33
CA ALA A 83 -2.51 12.22 -20.60
C ALA A 83 -3.41 12.30 -19.35
N VAL A 84 -3.55 11.23 -18.61
CA VAL A 84 -4.35 11.20 -17.38
C VAL A 84 -3.76 12.08 -16.30
N LEU A 85 -2.43 12.04 -16.08
CA LEU A 85 -1.78 12.90 -15.08
C LEU A 85 -1.86 14.37 -15.49
N LEU A 86 -1.68 14.69 -16.77
CA LEU A 86 -1.84 16.05 -17.25
C LEU A 86 -3.28 16.55 -17.03
N ALA A 87 -4.29 15.75 -17.37
CA ALA A 87 -5.68 16.08 -17.12
C ALA A 87 -5.98 16.29 -15.63
N PHE A 88 -5.40 15.44 -14.76
CA PHE A 88 -5.50 15.60 -13.32
C PHE A 88 -4.90 16.93 -12.85
N LEU A 89 -3.68 17.26 -13.28
CA LEU A 89 -2.99 18.51 -12.91
C LEU A 89 -3.76 19.74 -13.39
N VAL A 90 -4.18 19.75 -14.66
CA VAL A 90 -5.01 20.83 -15.23
C VAL A 90 -6.29 21.00 -14.40
N ARG A 91 -6.92 19.89 -14.01
CA ARG A 91 -8.12 19.96 -13.17
C ARG A 91 -7.84 20.53 -11.78
N GLN A 92 -6.71 20.20 -11.13
CA GLN A 92 -6.35 20.82 -9.85
C GLN A 92 -6.15 22.33 -9.99
N VAL A 93 -5.51 22.80 -11.07
CA VAL A 93 -5.34 24.24 -11.37
C VAL A 93 -6.71 24.92 -11.57
N GLN A 94 -7.64 24.30 -12.32
CA GLN A 94 -9.00 24.82 -12.49
C GLN A 94 -9.76 24.91 -11.16
N ILE A 95 -9.59 23.92 -10.28
CA ILE A 95 -10.20 23.91 -8.93
C ILE A 95 -9.62 25.05 -8.10
N TYR A 96 -8.31 25.26 -8.16
CA TYR A 96 -7.65 26.37 -7.49
C TYR A 96 -8.21 27.73 -7.93
N TRP A 97 -8.32 27.96 -9.22
CA TRP A 97 -8.87 29.22 -9.74
C TRP A 97 -10.34 29.44 -9.35
N LYS A 98 -11.13 28.37 -9.22
CA LYS A 98 -12.55 28.49 -8.87
C LYS A 98 -12.80 28.60 -7.36
N ARG A 99 -11.99 27.96 -6.53
CA ARG A 99 -12.22 27.82 -5.08
C ARG A 99 -11.18 28.54 -4.23
N GLY A 100 -10.09 29.02 -4.80
CA GLY A 100 -8.95 29.59 -4.08
C GLY A 100 -8.15 28.58 -3.24
N ALA A 101 -8.47 27.29 -3.33
CA ALA A 101 -7.83 26.26 -2.51
C ALA A 101 -7.63 24.95 -3.28
N VAL A 102 -6.57 24.22 -2.96
CA VAL A 102 -6.25 22.88 -3.50
C VAL A 102 -6.32 21.86 -2.38
N ASN A 103 -6.80 20.69 -2.70
CA ASN A 103 -6.75 19.53 -1.80
C ASN A 103 -5.32 18.92 -1.82
N TRP A 104 -4.42 19.54 -1.06
CA TRP A 104 -3.01 19.13 -1.01
C TRP A 104 -2.79 17.70 -0.56
N GLY A 105 -3.65 17.15 0.32
CA GLY A 105 -3.59 15.76 0.73
C GLY A 105 -3.82 14.80 -0.44
N LYS A 106 -4.85 15.07 -1.26
CA LYS A 106 -5.15 14.29 -2.47
C LYS A 106 -4.02 14.40 -3.49
N VAL A 107 -3.56 15.62 -3.79
CA VAL A 107 -2.45 15.86 -4.73
C VAL A 107 -1.18 15.18 -4.23
N GLY A 108 -0.88 15.29 -2.94
CA GLY A 108 0.27 14.64 -2.31
C GLY A 108 0.26 13.12 -2.48
N ILE A 109 -0.89 12.47 -2.26
CA ILE A 109 -1.01 11.00 -2.46
C ILE A 109 -0.77 10.61 -3.92
N VAL A 110 -1.40 11.31 -4.88
CA VAL A 110 -1.21 10.99 -6.31
C VAL A 110 0.24 11.21 -6.73
N THR A 111 0.85 12.34 -6.34
CA THR A 111 2.22 12.67 -6.71
C THR A 111 3.24 11.74 -6.06
N SER A 112 3.12 11.48 -4.76
CA SER A 112 4.04 10.56 -4.06
C SER A 112 3.94 9.14 -4.62
N THR A 113 2.74 8.66 -4.91
CA THR A 113 2.55 7.34 -5.54
C THR A 113 3.19 7.30 -6.93
N ALA A 114 2.97 8.34 -7.75
CA ALA A 114 3.62 8.44 -9.06
C ALA A 114 5.16 8.39 -8.95
N CYS A 115 5.73 9.20 -8.06
CA CYS A 115 7.17 9.24 -7.84
C CYS A 115 7.74 7.89 -7.36
N VAL A 116 7.10 7.30 -6.36
CA VAL A 116 7.56 6.04 -5.74
C VAL A 116 7.53 4.90 -6.76
N TRP A 117 6.40 4.70 -7.45
CA TRP A 117 6.25 3.62 -8.41
C TRP A 117 7.11 3.81 -9.66
N TYR A 118 7.20 5.04 -10.15
CA TYR A 118 8.05 5.34 -11.31
C TYR A 118 9.53 5.13 -10.97
N THR A 119 9.98 5.64 -9.84
CA THR A 119 11.38 5.48 -9.40
C THR A 119 11.71 4.01 -9.12
N GLY A 120 10.89 3.31 -8.35
CA GLY A 120 11.18 1.94 -7.92
C GLY A 120 11.12 0.91 -9.05
N ILE A 121 10.33 1.18 -10.11
CA ILE A 121 10.12 0.22 -11.19
C ILE A 121 10.72 0.70 -12.52
N VAL A 122 10.48 1.94 -12.92
CA VAL A 122 10.90 2.41 -14.26
C VAL A 122 12.36 2.84 -14.26
N LEU A 123 12.79 3.64 -13.25
CA LEU A 123 14.15 4.16 -13.19
C LEU A 123 15.15 3.14 -12.64
N LEU A 124 14.75 2.39 -11.64
CA LEU A 124 15.61 1.40 -10.99
C LEU A 124 15.27 -0.01 -11.48
N ASN A 125 16.30 -0.86 -11.59
CA ASN A 125 16.15 -2.25 -12.04
C ASN A 125 16.65 -3.19 -10.94
N SER A 126 15.87 -3.34 -9.86
CA SER A 126 16.26 -4.15 -8.71
C SER A 126 15.03 -4.47 -7.86
N ASP A 127 14.92 -5.70 -7.39
CA ASP A 127 13.92 -6.15 -6.41
C ASP A 127 13.98 -5.35 -5.12
N PHE A 128 15.20 -5.10 -4.64
CA PHE A 128 15.41 -4.30 -3.44
C PHE A 128 14.82 -2.89 -3.60
N ALA A 129 15.04 -2.25 -4.75
CA ALA A 129 14.51 -0.91 -5.02
C ALA A 129 12.98 -0.91 -5.06
N PHE A 130 12.37 -1.90 -5.70
CA PHE A 130 10.92 -2.08 -5.71
C PHE A 130 10.38 -2.31 -4.29
N THR A 131 10.96 -3.24 -3.56
CA THR A 131 10.54 -3.58 -2.20
C THR A 131 10.65 -2.38 -1.29
N LEU A 132 11.81 -1.71 -1.27
CA LEU A 132 12.03 -0.55 -0.41
C LEU A 132 11.05 0.59 -0.70
N THR A 133 10.86 0.94 -1.98
CA THR A 133 10.02 2.09 -2.34
C THR A 133 8.53 1.78 -2.18
N ASN A 134 8.08 0.61 -2.62
CA ASN A 134 6.65 0.30 -2.70
C ASN A 134 6.12 -0.31 -1.40
N VAL A 135 6.85 -1.24 -0.78
CA VAL A 135 6.44 -1.86 0.49
C VAL A 135 6.46 -0.84 1.62
N VAL A 136 7.50 0.01 1.69
CA VAL A 136 7.58 1.07 2.72
C VAL A 136 6.48 2.12 2.49
N ALA A 137 6.27 2.57 1.25
CA ALA A 137 5.24 3.55 0.93
C ALA A 137 3.81 3.03 1.17
N HIS A 138 3.59 1.71 1.08
CA HIS A 138 2.34 1.05 1.45
C HIS A 138 2.25 0.79 2.96
N GLY A 139 3.29 0.19 3.55
CA GLY A 139 3.28 -0.29 4.93
C GLY A 139 3.26 0.83 5.97
N VAL A 140 4.05 1.89 5.79
CA VAL A 140 4.15 2.97 6.79
C VAL A 140 2.81 3.67 7.03
N PRO A 141 2.05 4.13 6.02
CA PRO A 141 0.73 4.71 6.22
C PRO A 141 -0.27 3.71 6.83
N TYR A 142 -0.18 2.44 6.45
CA TYR A 142 -1.04 1.40 6.99
C TYR A 142 -0.77 1.15 8.48
N ILE A 143 0.48 0.98 8.88
CA ILE A 143 0.89 0.83 10.28
C ILE A 143 0.43 2.01 11.12
N ALA A 144 0.60 3.24 10.61
CA ALA A 144 0.12 4.45 11.28
C ALA A 144 -1.40 4.43 11.46
N LEU A 145 -2.14 4.01 10.43
CA LEU A 145 -3.61 3.94 10.48
C LEU A 145 -4.09 2.88 11.49
N VAL A 146 -3.49 1.69 11.48
CA VAL A 146 -3.78 0.61 12.45
C VAL A 146 -3.48 1.06 13.88
N TRP A 147 -2.36 1.74 14.10
CA TRP A 147 -2.00 2.30 15.39
C TRP A 147 -3.01 3.32 15.89
N ILE A 148 -3.40 4.28 15.03
CA ILE A 148 -4.39 5.31 15.37
C ILE A 148 -5.75 4.67 15.68
N TYR A 149 -6.18 3.71 14.88
CA TYR A 149 -7.44 2.99 15.10
C TYR A 149 -7.41 2.17 16.39
N GLY A 150 -6.35 1.43 16.64
CA GLY A 150 -6.17 0.64 17.87
C GLY A 150 -6.21 1.53 19.11
N ARG A 151 -5.48 2.64 19.09
CA ARG A 151 -5.51 3.64 20.18
C ARG A 151 -6.91 4.14 20.48
N HIS A 152 -7.71 4.42 19.47
CA HIS A 152 -9.08 4.89 19.62
C HIS A 152 -9.97 3.83 20.25
N LYS A 153 -9.92 2.61 19.75
CA LYS A 153 -10.77 1.51 20.22
C LYS A 153 -10.45 1.05 21.64
N TRP A 154 -9.18 1.05 22.05
CA TRP A 154 -8.75 0.57 23.38
C TRP A 154 -8.80 1.64 24.47
N THR A 155 -9.30 2.82 24.16
CA THR A 155 -9.39 3.96 25.09
C THR A 155 -10.49 3.79 26.14
N ASP A 156 -11.40 2.83 26.02
CA ASP A 156 -12.53 2.62 26.94
C ASP A 156 -12.11 2.08 28.32
N SER A 157 -10.92 1.50 28.43
CA SER A 157 -10.37 1.03 29.69
C SER A 157 -9.37 2.03 30.28
N ARG A 158 -9.66 2.58 31.47
CA ARG A 158 -8.84 3.60 32.14
C ARG A 158 -7.36 3.18 32.31
N SER A 159 -7.07 1.92 32.57
CA SER A 159 -5.71 1.40 32.76
C SER A 159 -4.94 1.27 31.44
N TRP A 160 -5.58 0.87 30.35
CA TRP A 160 -5.00 0.77 29.02
C TRP A 160 -4.79 2.14 28.40
N ARG A 161 -5.72 3.08 28.64
CA ARG A 161 -5.61 4.46 28.16
C ARG A 161 -4.28 5.11 28.57
N GLN A 162 -3.89 5.00 29.84
CA GLN A 162 -2.63 5.56 30.33
C GLN A 162 -1.39 4.90 29.74
N ARG A 163 -1.43 3.59 29.46
CA ARG A 163 -0.30 2.85 28.92
C ARG A 163 -0.10 3.11 27.42
N ILE A 164 -1.19 3.12 26.65
CA ILE A 164 -1.13 3.21 25.18
C ILE A 164 -0.79 4.63 24.69
N HIS A 165 -1.01 5.65 25.50
CA HIS A 165 -0.60 7.03 25.19
C HIS A 165 0.88 7.32 25.50
N ARG A 166 1.60 6.38 26.09
CA ARG A 166 3.04 6.54 26.30
C ARG A 166 3.79 6.36 24.97
N PRO A 167 4.80 7.19 24.68
CA PRO A 167 5.65 7.02 23.49
C PRO A 167 6.26 5.62 23.38
N ALA A 168 6.60 5.03 24.51
CA ALA A 168 7.11 3.66 24.60
C ALA A 168 6.16 2.60 24.00
N ALA A 169 4.83 2.81 24.07
CA ALA A 169 3.88 1.85 23.50
C ALA A 169 3.93 1.84 21.97
N ALA A 170 4.16 2.98 21.31
CA ALA A 170 4.37 3.03 19.87
C ALA A 170 5.68 2.33 19.48
N GLY A 171 6.75 2.54 20.27
CA GLY A 171 8.02 1.85 20.06
C GLY A 171 7.90 0.32 20.22
N VAL A 172 7.19 -0.15 21.23
CA VAL A 172 6.92 -1.59 21.42
C VAL A 172 6.08 -2.15 20.26
N PHE A 173 5.04 -1.42 19.81
CA PHE A 173 4.21 -1.84 18.67
C PHE A 173 5.04 -1.96 17.40
N VAL A 174 5.84 -0.94 17.05
CA VAL A 174 6.71 -0.98 15.86
C VAL A 174 7.80 -2.05 16.02
N GLY A 175 8.42 -2.17 17.20
CA GLY A 175 9.43 -3.21 17.47
C GLY A 175 8.87 -4.62 17.30
N LEU A 176 7.64 -4.88 17.77
CA LEU A 176 6.98 -6.15 17.58
C LEU A 176 6.71 -6.46 16.10
N LEU A 177 6.25 -5.47 15.32
CA LEU A 177 6.03 -5.63 13.89
C LEU A 177 7.34 -5.92 13.15
N LEU A 178 8.42 -5.19 13.46
CA LEU A 178 9.74 -5.44 12.86
C LEU A 178 10.27 -6.83 13.23
N MET A 179 10.06 -7.26 14.45
CA MET A 179 10.44 -8.60 14.90
C MET A 179 9.68 -9.69 14.14
N LEU A 180 8.36 -9.53 13.97
CA LEU A 180 7.54 -10.47 13.20
C LEU A 180 7.94 -10.49 11.73
N ALA A 181 8.20 -9.34 11.12
CA ALA A 181 8.70 -9.24 9.75
C ALA A 181 10.06 -9.94 9.60
N TYR A 182 10.99 -9.72 10.54
CA TYR A 182 12.28 -10.38 10.53
C TYR A 182 12.17 -11.92 10.62
N PHE A 183 11.26 -12.42 11.46
CA PHE A 183 11.00 -13.87 11.55
C PHE A 183 10.37 -14.41 10.26
N GLU A 184 9.43 -13.69 9.66
CA GLU A 184 8.80 -14.08 8.39
C GLU A 184 9.84 -14.17 7.27
N GLU A 185 10.65 -13.13 7.09
CA GLU A 185 11.73 -13.12 6.09
C GLU A 185 12.77 -14.22 6.35
N GLY A 186 13.10 -14.47 7.64
CA GLY A 186 13.99 -15.57 8.01
C GLY A 186 13.43 -16.94 7.64
N LEU A 187 12.12 -17.14 7.73
CA LEU A 187 11.47 -18.39 7.29
C LEU A 187 11.51 -18.52 5.76
N TRP A 188 11.27 -17.42 5.03
CA TRP A 188 11.42 -17.39 3.58
C TRP A 188 12.85 -17.72 3.15
N ASP A 189 13.85 -17.09 3.77
CA ASP A 189 15.25 -17.38 3.47
C ASP A 189 15.61 -18.83 3.81
N LEU A 190 15.19 -19.33 4.97
CA LEU A 190 15.49 -20.68 5.42
C LEU A 190 14.93 -21.77 4.48
N PHE A 191 13.70 -21.60 4.01
CA PHE A 191 12.98 -22.65 3.28
C PHE A 191 13.00 -22.49 1.76
N VAL A 192 13.12 -21.23 1.26
CA VAL A 192 12.94 -20.93 -0.16
C VAL A 192 14.21 -20.40 -0.79
N TRP A 193 14.72 -19.24 -0.35
CA TRP A 193 15.78 -18.52 -1.05
C TRP A 193 17.19 -18.98 -0.69
N ARG A 194 17.53 -19.04 0.60
CA ARG A 194 18.85 -19.42 1.12
C ARG A 194 20.00 -18.50 0.70
N GLU A 195 19.72 -17.23 0.52
CA GLU A 195 20.67 -16.28 -0.05
C GLU A 195 21.24 -15.30 0.99
N HIS A 196 20.57 -15.14 2.15
CA HIS A 196 20.85 -14.09 3.10
C HIS A 196 21.39 -14.60 4.46
N ALA A 197 22.28 -15.59 4.43
CA ALA A 197 22.88 -16.20 5.64
C ALA A 197 23.54 -15.16 6.57
N ALA A 198 24.05 -14.05 6.04
CA ALA A 198 24.62 -12.95 6.84
C ALA A 198 23.57 -12.21 7.67
N ALA A 199 22.33 -12.12 7.19
CA ALA A 199 21.24 -11.44 7.88
C ALA A 199 20.49 -12.35 8.88
N PHE A 200 20.29 -13.62 8.53
CA PHE A 200 19.46 -14.57 9.28
C PHE A 200 20.28 -15.63 10.02
N GLY A 201 21.62 -15.56 9.94
CA GLY A 201 22.51 -16.53 10.53
C GLY A 201 22.55 -17.86 9.75
N GLN A 202 23.50 -18.71 10.08
CA GLN A 202 23.55 -20.05 9.49
C GLN A 202 22.53 -20.97 10.19
N MET A 203 21.26 -20.65 10.17
CA MET A 203 20.21 -21.62 10.42
C MET A 203 20.01 -22.52 9.17
N ALA A 204 21.15 -22.88 8.54
CA ALA A 204 21.14 -23.78 7.41
C ALA A 204 20.65 -25.13 7.92
N LEU A 205 19.48 -25.55 7.47
CA LEU A 205 19.11 -26.94 7.60
C LEU A 205 20.21 -27.79 6.96
N PRO A 206 20.72 -28.82 7.61
CA PRO A 206 21.83 -29.62 7.08
C PRO A 206 21.47 -30.43 5.82
N PHE A 207 20.23 -30.27 5.34
CA PHE A 207 19.69 -30.92 4.15
C PHE A 207 18.93 -29.93 3.27
N ALA A 208 18.95 -30.15 1.96
CA ALA A 208 18.09 -29.41 1.05
C ALA A 208 16.62 -29.74 1.34
N VAL A 209 15.77 -28.72 1.40
CA VAL A 209 14.32 -28.92 1.53
C VAL A 209 13.83 -29.67 0.29
N PRO A 210 13.22 -30.87 0.41
CA PRO A 210 12.68 -31.58 -0.73
C PRO A 210 11.69 -30.72 -1.51
N GLU A 211 11.69 -30.87 -2.84
CA GLU A 211 10.79 -30.10 -3.71
C GLU A 211 9.32 -30.27 -3.32
N ALA A 212 8.90 -31.47 -3.00
CA ALA A 212 7.55 -31.74 -2.48
C ALA A 212 7.20 -30.93 -1.23
N LEU A 213 8.17 -30.68 -0.35
CA LEU A 213 7.96 -29.87 0.83
C LEU A 213 7.90 -28.37 0.51
N ARG A 214 8.64 -27.90 -0.49
CA ARG A 214 8.55 -26.52 -0.99
C ARG A 214 7.15 -26.19 -1.51
N HIS A 215 6.53 -27.11 -2.26
CA HIS A 215 5.15 -26.95 -2.74
C HIS A 215 4.13 -26.79 -1.61
N LEU A 216 4.42 -27.24 -0.41
CA LEU A 216 3.58 -27.05 0.77
C LEU A 216 3.97 -25.79 1.56
N VAL A 217 5.27 -25.54 1.70
CA VAL A 217 5.80 -24.45 2.54
C VAL A 217 5.52 -23.08 1.91
N VAL A 218 5.72 -22.91 0.61
CA VAL A 218 5.47 -21.63 -0.07
C VAL A 218 4.02 -21.14 0.09
N PRO A 219 2.98 -21.97 -0.19
CA PRO A 219 1.60 -21.56 0.10
C PRO A 219 1.36 -21.25 1.59
N LEU A 220 1.97 -22.01 2.51
CA LEU A 220 1.79 -21.76 3.94
C LEU A 220 2.40 -20.42 4.38
N LEU A 221 3.59 -20.08 3.91
CA LEU A 221 4.24 -18.79 4.16
C LEU A 221 3.48 -17.61 3.54
N THR A 222 2.71 -17.82 2.47
CA THR A 222 1.88 -16.77 1.86
C THR A 222 0.54 -16.54 2.56
N VAL A 223 0.11 -17.43 3.47
CA VAL A 223 -1.18 -17.32 4.18
C VAL A 223 -1.32 -16.00 4.97
N PRO A 224 -0.34 -15.55 5.77
CA PRO A 224 -0.46 -14.29 6.51
C PRO A 224 -0.71 -13.11 5.58
N GLN A 225 0.02 -13.03 4.48
CA GLN A 225 -0.11 -11.97 3.48
C GLN A 225 -1.48 -12.02 2.75
N ALA A 226 -1.91 -13.20 2.33
CA ALA A 226 -3.23 -13.38 1.71
C ALA A 226 -4.37 -13.02 2.68
N THR A 227 -4.24 -13.41 3.94
CA THR A 227 -5.20 -13.08 5.00
C THR A 227 -5.28 -11.57 5.22
N HIS A 228 -4.12 -10.87 5.24
CA HIS A 228 -4.07 -9.42 5.34
C HIS A 228 -4.88 -8.75 4.21
N TYR A 229 -4.72 -9.17 2.96
CA TYR A 229 -5.47 -8.59 1.83
C TYR A 229 -6.98 -8.78 1.94
N VAL A 230 -7.41 -9.96 2.42
CA VAL A 230 -8.83 -10.24 2.64
C VAL A 230 -9.38 -9.40 3.80
N LEU A 231 -8.67 -9.34 4.93
CA LEU A 231 -9.10 -8.58 6.10
C LEU A 231 -9.22 -7.09 5.78
N ASP A 232 -8.27 -6.51 5.07
CA ASP A 232 -8.30 -5.10 4.67
C ASP A 232 -9.49 -4.76 3.78
N ALA A 233 -9.88 -5.69 2.90
CA ALA A 233 -11.06 -5.50 2.07
C ALA A 233 -12.36 -5.40 2.89
N TRP A 234 -12.35 -5.85 4.16
CA TRP A 234 -13.51 -5.81 5.06
C TRP A 234 -13.40 -4.72 6.12
N ILE A 235 -12.26 -4.60 6.79
CA ILE A 235 -12.06 -3.71 7.95
C ILE A 235 -12.21 -2.23 7.54
N TRP A 236 -11.73 -1.85 6.36
CA TRP A 236 -11.70 -0.46 5.88
C TRP A 236 -12.95 -0.05 5.07
N LYS A 237 -14.04 -0.83 5.13
CA LYS A 237 -15.31 -0.45 4.50
C LYS A 237 -16.09 0.55 5.35
N PHE A 238 -16.75 1.49 4.65
CA PHE A 238 -17.65 2.49 5.26
C PHE A 238 -19.13 2.09 5.19
N ASP A 239 -19.42 0.80 5.11
CA ASP A 239 -20.76 0.24 4.96
C ASP A 239 -21.50 -0.01 6.30
N GLY A 240 -20.89 0.36 7.41
CA GLY A 240 -21.43 0.15 8.76
C GLY A 240 -20.89 -1.11 9.46
N SER A 241 -20.13 -1.96 8.77
CA SER A 241 -19.49 -3.14 9.38
C SER A 241 -18.46 -2.74 10.45
N ASN A 242 -17.91 -1.53 10.36
CA ASN A 242 -16.99 -0.96 11.34
C ASN A 242 -17.45 0.46 11.76
N PRO A 243 -18.39 0.58 12.71
CA PRO A 243 -18.98 1.87 13.08
C PRO A 243 -17.99 2.87 13.68
N GLY A 244 -16.88 2.41 14.29
CA GLY A 244 -15.83 3.26 14.84
C GLY A 244 -14.92 3.92 13.79
N LEU A 245 -14.94 3.46 12.56
CA LEU A 245 -14.02 3.92 11.51
C LEU A 245 -14.35 5.35 11.03
N LYS A 246 -15.63 5.65 10.78
CA LYS A 246 -16.07 6.98 10.32
C LYS A 246 -15.76 8.08 11.33
N PRO A 247 -16.14 7.98 12.62
CA PRO A 247 -15.78 8.97 13.63
C PRO A 247 -14.27 9.18 13.76
N LEU A 248 -13.49 8.10 13.69
CA LEU A 248 -12.04 8.18 13.77
C LEU A 248 -11.42 8.98 12.61
N LEU A 249 -11.82 8.69 11.38
CA LEU A 249 -11.20 9.28 10.19
C LEU A 249 -11.74 10.67 9.85
N PHE A 250 -13.00 10.95 10.19
CA PHE A 250 -13.67 12.20 9.82
C PHE A 250 -13.99 13.11 11.01
N GLY A 251 -13.75 12.67 12.24
CA GLY A 251 -14.22 13.28 13.46
C GLY A 251 -15.71 12.99 13.71
N GLU A 252 -16.15 13.08 14.95
CA GLU A 252 -17.59 13.07 15.26
C GLU A 252 -18.26 14.24 14.54
N ALA A 253 -19.36 13.98 13.87
CA ALA A 253 -20.20 15.05 13.35
C ALA A 253 -20.55 15.97 14.54
N ARG A 254 -19.97 17.19 14.58
CA ARG A 254 -20.40 18.18 15.59
C ARG A 254 -21.92 18.30 15.43
N PRO A 255 -22.70 18.06 16.51
CA PRO A 255 -24.13 18.34 16.45
C PRO A 255 -24.25 19.81 16.01
N ALA A 256 -25.10 20.03 15.00
CA ALA A 256 -25.39 21.38 14.52
C ALA A 256 -25.74 22.18 15.76
N ARG A 257 -24.94 23.20 16.09
CA ARG A 257 -25.30 24.16 17.16
C ARG A 257 -26.64 24.73 16.74
N GLY A 258 -27.68 24.32 17.44
CA GLY A 258 -28.99 24.93 17.30
C GLY A 258 -28.81 26.44 17.42
N VAL A 259 -29.16 27.16 16.36
CA VAL A 259 -29.33 28.60 16.39
C VAL A 259 -30.60 28.79 17.21
N GLY A 260 -30.40 29.07 18.49
CA GLY A 260 -31.44 29.59 19.37
C GLY A 260 -31.49 31.11 19.26
#